data_1a26db39bdea4e3583ee54d9f5240280
#
_entry.id   1a26db39bdea4e3583ee54d9f5240280
#
_cell.length_a   1.000
_cell.length_b   1.000
_cell.length_c   1.000
_cell.angle_alpha   90.00
_cell.angle_beta   90.00
_cell.angle_gamma   90.00
#
_symmetry.space_group_name_H-M   'P 1'
#
loop_
_entity.id
_entity.type
_entity.pdbx_description
1 polymer ?
#
loop_
_entity_poly.entity_id
_entity_poly.type
_entity_poly.pdbx_seq_one_letter_code
_entity_poly.pdbx_strand_id
1 'polypeptide(L)'
;AALRRALAAPASIFFIDESPLLFEYDSIAALVGRLCANGAKAGIRVILSAQDPDTIAKSPSGSKIFQNLTTRLIGLIQPTAVASFTTILKYPIEIITRNATESFFPKKEDLYSQWLLDDNGIFTFCRYYPAPILLAVVGNNPKEQQQRTLYLSKYSDKFVALTELSKQLI
;
A
#
# COMPACT_ATOMS: atom_id res chain seq x y z
N ALA A 1 -5.55 -6.70 21.71
CA ALA A 1 -6.23 -7.96 21.32
C ALA A 1 -5.69 -8.49 19.99
N ALA A 2 -5.72 -7.71 18.88
CA ALA A 2 -5.30 -8.15 17.54
C ALA A 2 -3.85 -8.67 17.49
N LEU A 3 -2.92 -7.97 18.11
CA LEU A 3 -1.52 -8.40 18.16
C LEU A 3 -1.30 -9.75 18.86
N ARG A 4 -1.97 -9.97 19.99
CA ARG A 4 -1.88 -11.26 20.70
C ARG A 4 -2.40 -12.41 19.83
N ARG A 5 -3.44 -12.15 19.02
CA ARG A 5 -3.96 -13.13 18.07
C ARG A 5 -2.98 -13.40 16.94
N ALA A 6 -2.37 -12.34 16.36
CA ALA A 6 -1.35 -12.49 15.32
C ALA A 6 -0.14 -13.29 15.82
N LEU A 7 0.34 -13.01 17.03
CA LEU A 7 1.45 -13.75 17.64
C LEU A 7 1.14 -15.22 17.96
N ALA A 8 -0.13 -15.55 18.13
CA ALA A 8 -0.59 -16.92 18.41
C ALA A 8 -0.94 -17.72 17.15
N ALA A 9 -1.06 -17.05 15.98
CA ALA A 9 -1.46 -17.70 14.73
C ALA A 9 -0.22 -17.91 13.83
N PRO A 10 0.08 -19.14 13.40
CA PRO A 10 1.17 -19.39 12.46
C PRO A 10 0.85 -18.69 11.11
N ALA A 11 1.88 -18.12 10.47
CA ALA A 11 1.81 -17.50 9.13
C ALA A 11 0.73 -16.40 8.99
N SER A 12 0.65 -15.47 9.95
CA SER A 12 -0.30 -14.36 9.90
C SER A 12 0.25 -13.16 9.11
N ILE A 13 -0.67 -12.39 8.51
CA ILE A 13 -0.39 -11.08 7.90
C ILE A 13 -0.96 -10.00 8.82
N PHE A 14 -0.14 -9.04 9.17
CA PHE A 14 -0.54 -7.85 9.91
C PHE A 14 -0.46 -6.64 9.00
N PHE A 15 -1.61 -6.22 8.49
CA PHE A 15 -1.74 -5.08 7.60
C PHE A 15 -2.25 -3.86 8.37
N ILE A 16 -1.57 -2.74 8.22
CA ILE A 16 -1.97 -1.44 8.78
C ILE A 16 -2.07 -0.46 7.62
N ASP A 17 -3.30 -0.08 7.31
CA ASP A 17 -3.56 1.00 6.38
C ASP A 17 -3.49 2.35 7.10
N GLU A 18 -3.06 3.37 6.38
CA GLU A 18 -2.84 4.73 6.93
C GLU A 18 -2.04 4.71 8.24
N SER A 19 -0.97 3.91 8.28
CA SER A 19 -0.14 3.70 9.47
C SER A 19 0.34 4.98 10.17
N PRO A 20 0.55 6.13 9.48
CA PRO A 20 0.91 7.38 10.11
C PRO A 20 -0.03 7.82 11.24
N LEU A 21 -1.34 7.63 11.08
CA LEU A 21 -2.34 7.99 12.10
C LEU A 21 -2.13 7.22 13.41
N LEU A 22 -1.67 5.98 13.33
CA LEU A 22 -1.41 5.14 14.51
C LEU A 22 -0.08 5.50 15.19
N PHE A 23 0.86 6.10 14.46
CA PHE A 23 2.18 6.45 14.99
C PHE A 23 2.18 7.75 15.80
N GLU A 24 1.06 8.48 15.83
CA GLU A 24 0.83 9.56 16.81
C GLU A 24 0.77 9.03 18.25
N TYR A 25 0.51 7.74 18.43
CA TYR A 25 0.47 7.07 19.73
C TYR A 25 1.76 6.28 19.96
N ASP A 26 2.62 6.75 20.86
CA ASP A 26 3.93 6.13 21.16
C ASP A 26 3.84 4.65 21.49
N SER A 27 2.80 4.24 22.23
CA SER A 27 2.59 2.83 22.59
C SER A 27 2.30 1.95 21.37
N ILE A 28 1.58 2.47 20.38
CA ILE A 28 1.29 1.76 19.14
C ILE A 28 2.53 1.74 18.25
N ALA A 29 3.22 2.88 18.11
CA ALA A 29 4.48 2.96 17.37
C ALA A 29 5.52 1.96 17.90
N ALA A 30 5.69 1.88 19.23
CA ALA A 30 6.58 0.93 19.87
C ALA A 30 6.20 -0.53 19.62
N LEU A 31 4.90 -0.80 19.55
CA LEU A 31 4.37 -2.13 19.28
C LEU A 31 4.62 -2.55 17.84
N VAL A 32 4.33 -1.68 16.87
CA VAL A 32 4.59 -1.92 15.44
C VAL A 32 6.09 -2.08 15.20
N GLY A 33 6.93 -1.25 15.81
CA GLY A 33 8.38 -1.39 15.72
C GLY A 33 8.89 -2.75 16.22
N ARG A 34 8.29 -3.30 17.29
CA ARG A 34 8.59 -4.66 17.76
C ARG A 34 8.10 -5.74 16.79
N LEU A 35 6.94 -5.55 16.18
CA LEU A 35 6.42 -6.46 15.16
C LEU A 35 7.33 -6.50 13.93
N CYS A 36 7.75 -5.33 13.42
CA CYS A 36 8.68 -5.26 12.30
C CYS A 36 10.01 -5.97 12.61
N ALA A 37 10.53 -5.80 13.84
CA ALA A 37 11.81 -6.41 14.24
C ALA A 37 11.75 -7.92 14.48
N ASN A 38 10.63 -8.44 14.99
CA ASN A 38 10.55 -9.83 15.47
C ASN A 38 9.45 -10.66 14.78
N GLY A 39 8.55 -10.01 14.02
CA GLY A 39 7.40 -10.69 13.43
C GLY A 39 7.79 -11.82 12.48
N ALA A 40 8.80 -11.61 11.66
CA ALA A 40 9.28 -12.63 10.72
C ALA A 40 9.68 -13.95 11.41
N LYS A 41 10.30 -13.88 12.60
CA LYS A 41 10.66 -15.07 13.39
C LYS A 41 9.44 -15.82 13.92
N ALA A 42 8.33 -15.11 14.10
CA ALA A 42 7.04 -15.68 14.52
C ALA A 42 6.13 -16.03 13.31
N GLY A 43 6.63 -15.97 12.08
CA GLY A 43 5.85 -16.21 10.87
C GLY A 43 4.86 -15.09 10.53
N ILE A 44 5.03 -13.90 11.12
CA ILE A 44 4.17 -12.75 10.89
C ILE A 44 4.78 -11.89 9.77
N ARG A 45 3.99 -11.59 8.75
CA ARG A 45 4.32 -10.59 7.74
C ARG A 45 3.66 -9.27 8.09
N VAL A 46 4.44 -8.19 8.13
CA VAL A 46 3.95 -6.85 8.43
C VAL A 46 3.90 -6.05 7.13
N ILE A 47 2.74 -5.46 6.85
CA ILE A 47 2.53 -4.56 5.72
C ILE A 47 2.04 -3.24 6.28
N LEU A 48 2.72 -2.15 5.94
CA LEU A 48 2.34 -0.80 6.31
C LEU A 48 2.06 0.02 5.06
N SER A 49 0.94 0.74 5.05
CA SER A 49 0.63 1.76 4.05
C SER A 49 0.87 3.14 4.66
N ALA A 50 1.49 4.04 3.90
CA ALA A 50 1.75 5.42 4.30
C ALA A 50 1.83 6.32 3.05
N GLN A 51 1.53 7.61 3.22
CA GLN A 51 1.60 8.59 2.13
C GLN A 51 3.01 9.13 1.93
N ASP A 52 3.77 9.27 3.00
CA ASP A 52 5.15 9.75 3.01
C ASP A 52 5.97 9.11 4.14
N PRO A 53 7.31 9.13 4.06
CA PRO A 53 8.16 8.56 5.10
C PRO A 53 8.31 9.44 6.35
N ASP A 54 7.96 10.73 6.30
CA ASP A 54 8.23 11.70 7.38
C ASP A 54 7.53 11.31 8.68
N THR A 55 6.26 10.98 8.61
CA THR A 55 5.46 10.66 9.80
C THR A 55 5.99 9.41 10.49
N ILE A 56 6.39 8.41 9.71
CA ILE A 56 7.01 7.21 10.27
C ILE A 56 8.36 7.55 10.90
N ALA A 57 9.18 8.35 10.22
CA ALA A 57 10.52 8.74 10.71
C ALA A 57 10.47 9.51 12.03
N LYS A 58 9.47 10.37 12.20
CA LYS A 58 9.26 11.18 13.42
C LYS A 58 8.79 10.34 14.61
N SER A 59 8.25 9.14 14.37
CA SER A 59 7.79 8.28 15.46
C SER A 59 8.97 7.70 16.26
N PRO A 60 8.79 7.40 17.57
CA PRO A 60 9.84 6.81 18.41
C PRO A 60 10.41 5.49 17.88
N SER A 61 9.68 4.82 17.01
CA SER A 61 10.08 3.54 16.41
C SER A 61 10.44 3.63 14.92
N GLY A 62 10.49 4.82 14.33
CA GLY A 62 10.68 5.02 12.89
C GLY A 62 11.94 4.36 12.35
N SER A 63 13.08 4.57 13.00
CA SER A 63 14.34 3.92 12.59
C SER A 63 14.23 2.39 12.60
N LYS A 64 13.64 1.82 13.65
CA LYS A 64 13.44 0.36 13.75
C LYS A 64 12.51 -0.17 12.65
N ILE A 65 11.46 0.58 12.31
CA ILE A 65 10.53 0.22 11.24
C ILE A 65 11.27 0.18 9.91
N PHE A 66 11.96 1.27 9.55
CA PHE A 66 12.69 1.35 8.27
C PHE A 66 13.82 0.35 8.12
N GLN A 67 14.51 -0.01 9.21
CA GLN A 67 15.56 -1.02 9.19
C GLN A 67 15.04 -2.44 8.94
N ASN A 68 13.79 -2.73 9.29
CA ASN A 68 13.20 -4.06 9.18
C ASN A 68 12.22 -4.24 8.02
N LEU A 69 11.71 -3.15 7.46
CA LEU A 69 10.89 -3.17 6.24
C LEU A 69 11.79 -2.93 5.02
N THR A 70 12.33 -3.99 4.48
CA THR A 70 13.32 -3.95 3.40
C THR A 70 12.71 -3.93 2.01
N THR A 71 11.47 -4.38 1.87
CA THR A 71 10.73 -4.33 0.60
C THR A 71 9.72 -3.20 0.65
N ARG A 72 9.77 -2.28 -0.33
CA ARG A 72 8.87 -1.14 -0.42
C ARG A 72 8.31 -1.00 -1.83
N LEU A 73 7.03 -0.68 -1.91
CA LEU A 73 6.36 -0.33 -3.16
C LEU A 73 5.97 1.14 -3.10
N ILE A 74 6.55 1.96 -3.98
CA ILE A 74 6.28 3.39 -4.04
C ILE A 74 5.53 3.69 -5.35
N GLY A 75 4.31 4.17 -5.22
CA GLY A 75 3.50 4.64 -6.34
C GLY A 75 3.80 6.09 -6.70
N LEU A 76 2.76 6.78 -7.19
CA LEU A 76 2.82 8.22 -7.42
C LEU A 76 3.01 8.95 -6.08
N ILE A 77 3.95 9.90 -6.05
CA ILE A 77 4.19 10.77 -4.90
C ILE A 77 4.01 12.23 -5.30
N GLN A 78 3.77 13.09 -4.33
CA GLN A 78 3.82 14.53 -4.55
C GLN A 78 5.26 15.02 -4.76
N PRO A 79 5.53 16.02 -5.63
CA PRO A 79 6.87 16.56 -5.81
C PRO A 79 7.54 17.02 -4.51
N THR A 80 6.76 17.53 -3.56
CA THR A 80 7.22 17.95 -2.23
C THR A 80 7.74 16.79 -1.38
N ALA A 81 7.26 15.56 -1.62
CA ALA A 81 7.70 14.37 -0.88
C ALA A 81 9.06 13.84 -1.34
N VAL A 82 9.56 14.23 -2.53
CA VAL A 82 10.87 13.78 -3.04
C VAL A 82 11.99 14.05 -2.03
N ALA A 83 11.97 15.21 -1.38
CA ALA A 83 12.95 15.57 -0.35
C ALA A 83 12.96 14.57 0.82
N SER A 84 11.80 14.13 1.28
CA SER A 84 11.67 13.17 2.38
C SER A 84 12.22 11.80 2.01
N PHE A 85 11.92 11.32 0.81
CA PHE A 85 12.48 10.05 0.32
C PHE A 85 14.01 10.10 0.19
N THR A 86 14.58 11.21 -0.27
CA THR A 86 16.04 11.35 -0.40
C THR A 86 16.74 11.53 0.94
N THR A 87 16.16 12.29 1.88
CA THR A 87 16.80 12.57 3.16
C THR A 87 16.61 11.46 4.18
N ILE A 88 15.45 10.83 4.24
CA ILE A 88 15.10 9.80 5.23
C ILE A 88 15.48 8.41 4.74
N LEU A 89 15.02 8.03 3.55
CA LEU A 89 15.23 6.69 3.00
C LEU A 89 16.49 6.58 2.15
N LYS A 90 17.19 7.70 1.90
CA LYS A 90 18.44 7.77 1.13
C LYS A 90 18.28 7.30 -0.33
N TYR A 91 17.11 7.49 -0.91
CA TYR A 91 16.90 7.15 -2.31
C TYR A 91 17.67 8.08 -3.23
N PRO A 92 18.28 7.56 -4.32
CA PRO A 92 18.85 8.39 -5.35
C PRO A 92 17.79 9.34 -5.94
N ILE A 93 18.10 10.61 -6.04
CA ILE A 93 17.14 11.64 -6.45
C ILE A 93 16.63 11.40 -7.88
N GLU A 94 17.47 10.93 -8.75
CA GLU A 94 17.16 10.59 -10.16
C GLU A 94 16.16 9.41 -10.26
N ILE A 95 16.14 8.53 -9.27
CA ILE A 95 15.19 7.41 -9.22
C ILE A 95 13.85 7.89 -8.70
N ILE A 96 13.81 8.50 -7.51
CA ILE A 96 12.55 8.83 -6.84
C ILE A 96 11.80 9.99 -7.52
N THR A 97 12.48 10.91 -8.18
CA THR A 97 11.84 12.02 -8.89
C THR A 97 10.90 11.51 -9.99
N ARG A 98 11.17 10.36 -10.60
CA ARG A 98 10.28 9.76 -11.60
C ARG A 98 8.91 9.46 -11.05
N ASN A 99 8.79 9.08 -9.77
CA ASN A 99 7.52 8.82 -9.11
C ASN A 99 6.66 10.08 -8.92
N ALA A 100 7.27 11.27 -9.02
CA ALA A 100 6.57 12.56 -8.95
C ALA A 100 6.18 13.12 -10.32
N THR A 101 6.33 12.34 -11.42
CA THR A 101 6.02 12.78 -12.78
C THR A 101 4.69 12.19 -13.28
N GLU A 102 4.17 12.76 -14.35
CA GLU A 102 2.96 12.29 -15.04
C GLU A 102 3.02 10.83 -15.49
N SER A 103 4.22 10.30 -15.70
CA SER A 103 4.39 8.89 -16.07
C SER A 103 3.87 7.92 -15.00
N PHE A 104 3.81 8.34 -13.73
CA PHE A 104 3.31 7.56 -12.62
C PHE A 104 1.81 7.73 -12.35
N PHE A 105 1.12 8.64 -13.04
CA PHE A 105 -0.35 8.69 -12.96
C PHE A 105 -0.94 7.37 -13.43
N PRO A 106 -1.95 6.85 -12.73
CA PRO A 106 -2.68 5.66 -13.16
C PRO A 106 -3.22 5.83 -14.57
N LYS A 107 -2.90 4.90 -15.45
CA LYS A 107 -3.35 4.90 -16.85
C LYS A 107 -4.69 4.18 -16.95
N LYS A 108 -5.78 4.95 -16.96
CA LYS A 108 -7.14 4.39 -17.01
C LYS A 108 -7.44 3.66 -18.31
N GLU A 109 -6.94 4.17 -19.43
CA GLU A 109 -7.14 3.57 -20.76
C GLU A 109 -6.43 2.23 -20.90
N ASP A 110 -5.21 2.14 -20.34
CA ASP A 110 -4.38 0.95 -20.39
C ASP A 110 -4.55 0.04 -19.16
N LEU A 111 -5.37 0.43 -18.20
CA LEU A 111 -5.69 -0.28 -16.95
C LEU A 111 -4.45 -0.71 -16.16
N TYR A 112 -3.44 0.17 -16.04
CA TYR A 112 -2.29 -0.10 -15.18
C TYR A 112 -1.89 1.08 -14.30
N SER A 113 -1.17 0.77 -13.24
CA SER A 113 -0.43 1.75 -12.43
C SER A 113 1.07 1.42 -12.44
N GLN A 114 1.91 2.47 -12.34
CA GLN A 114 3.36 2.31 -12.23
C GLN A 114 3.79 2.36 -10.77
N TRP A 115 4.80 1.56 -10.46
CA TRP A 115 5.37 1.43 -9.13
C TRP A 115 6.89 1.33 -9.20
N LEU A 116 7.55 1.89 -8.20
CA LEU A 116 8.95 1.62 -7.90
C LEU A 116 8.97 0.56 -6.80
N LEU A 117 9.49 -0.61 -7.12
CA LEU A 117 9.84 -1.64 -6.14
C LEU A 117 11.27 -1.38 -5.66
N ASP A 118 11.42 -1.19 -4.36
CA ASP A 118 12.68 -1.25 -3.65
C ASP A 118 12.72 -2.57 -2.90
N ASP A 119 13.58 -3.47 -3.31
CA ASP A 119 13.85 -4.72 -2.60
C ASP A 119 15.27 -4.70 -2.05
N ASN A 120 15.38 -4.28 -0.80
CA ASN A 120 16.66 -4.17 -0.09
C ASN A 120 17.72 -3.33 -0.84
N GLY A 121 17.30 -2.20 -1.42
CA GLY A 121 18.16 -1.30 -2.18
C GLY A 121 18.29 -1.60 -3.67
N ILE A 122 17.64 -2.66 -4.15
CA ILE A 122 17.53 -2.95 -5.59
C ILE A 122 16.25 -2.31 -6.12
N PHE A 123 16.40 -1.32 -6.98
CA PHE A 123 15.30 -0.53 -7.51
C PHE A 123 14.82 -1.07 -8.85
N THR A 124 13.54 -1.38 -8.95
CA THR A 124 12.90 -1.87 -10.19
C THR A 124 11.62 -1.11 -10.46
N PHE A 125 11.49 -0.51 -11.65
CA PHE A 125 10.22 0.06 -12.09
C PHE A 125 9.33 -1.04 -12.66
N CYS A 126 8.12 -1.16 -12.14
CA CYS A 126 7.17 -2.18 -12.54
C CYS A 126 5.80 -1.58 -12.85
N ARG A 127 4.98 -2.33 -13.58
CA ARG A 127 3.58 -2.01 -13.83
C ARG A 127 2.69 -3.05 -13.18
N TYR A 128 1.64 -2.59 -12.54
CA TYR A 128 0.61 -3.43 -12.00
C TYR A 128 -0.65 -3.32 -12.86
N TYR A 129 -1.11 -4.43 -13.38
CA TYR A 129 -2.34 -4.58 -14.13
C TYR A 129 -3.36 -5.26 -13.23
N PRO A 130 -4.32 -4.51 -12.64
CA PRO A 130 -5.34 -5.13 -11.80
C PRO A 130 -6.28 -5.98 -12.64
N ALA A 131 -6.70 -7.12 -12.11
CA ALA A 131 -7.76 -7.89 -12.74
C ALA A 131 -9.04 -7.03 -12.80
N PRO A 132 -9.78 -7.01 -13.93
CA PRO A 132 -10.98 -6.17 -14.09
C PRO A 132 -12.02 -6.35 -12.99
N ILE A 133 -12.15 -7.58 -12.46
CA ILE A 133 -13.05 -7.84 -11.32
C ILE A 133 -12.62 -7.09 -10.05
N LEU A 134 -11.32 -6.90 -9.82
CA LEU A 134 -10.85 -6.09 -8.69
C LEU A 134 -11.24 -4.64 -8.85
N LEU A 135 -11.16 -4.09 -10.06
CA LEU A 135 -11.61 -2.73 -10.35
C LEU A 135 -13.10 -2.57 -10.08
N ALA A 136 -13.92 -3.56 -10.47
CA ALA A 136 -15.35 -3.57 -10.18
C ALA A 136 -15.66 -3.59 -8.66
N VAL A 137 -14.79 -4.23 -7.86
CA VAL A 137 -14.94 -4.30 -6.39
C VAL A 137 -14.48 -3.02 -5.72
N VAL A 138 -13.29 -2.49 -6.07
CA VAL A 138 -12.64 -1.40 -5.32
C VAL A 138 -12.95 -0.01 -5.83
N GLY A 139 -13.57 0.13 -7.01
CA GLY A 139 -13.95 1.43 -7.56
C GLY A 139 -14.72 2.27 -6.56
N ASN A 140 -14.26 3.49 -6.28
CA ASN A 140 -14.77 4.31 -5.18
C ASN A 140 -15.27 5.69 -5.60
N ASN A 141 -15.13 6.07 -6.87
CA ASN A 141 -15.77 7.31 -7.33
C ASN A 141 -17.29 7.14 -7.42
N PRO A 142 -18.08 8.24 -7.34
CA PRO A 142 -19.53 8.16 -7.30
C PRO A 142 -20.16 7.38 -8.47
N LYS A 143 -19.60 7.52 -9.67
CA LYS A 143 -20.10 6.83 -10.87
C LYS A 143 -19.85 5.32 -10.79
N GLU A 144 -18.66 4.90 -10.36
CA GLU A 144 -18.32 3.48 -10.17
C GLU A 144 -19.17 2.84 -9.07
N GLN A 145 -19.40 3.55 -7.96
CA GLN A 145 -20.28 3.09 -6.88
C GLN A 145 -21.72 2.92 -7.36
N GLN A 146 -22.24 3.87 -8.13
CA GLN A 146 -23.58 3.80 -8.67
C GLN A 146 -23.74 2.61 -9.64
N GLN A 147 -22.79 2.41 -10.54
CA GLN A 147 -22.78 1.26 -11.45
C GLN A 147 -22.73 -0.06 -10.67
N ARG A 148 -21.83 -0.17 -9.67
CA ARG A 148 -21.76 -1.36 -8.82
C ARG A 148 -23.08 -1.64 -8.10
N THR A 149 -23.71 -0.63 -7.52
CA THR A 149 -25.01 -0.77 -6.86
C THR A 149 -26.08 -1.28 -7.82
N LEU A 150 -26.10 -0.73 -9.04
CA LEU A 150 -27.05 -1.16 -10.09
C LEU A 150 -26.86 -2.65 -10.44
N TYR A 151 -25.61 -3.10 -10.63
CA TYR A 151 -25.33 -4.50 -10.95
C TYR A 151 -25.67 -5.43 -9.78
N LEU A 152 -25.33 -5.04 -8.55
CA LEU A 152 -25.66 -5.81 -7.35
C LEU A 152 -27.17 -5.92 -7.09
N SER A 153 -27.98 -4.97 -7.58
CA SER A 153 -29.45 -5.06 -7.51
C SER A 153 -30.06 -5.93 -8.63
N LYS A 154 -29.37 -6.03 -9.78
CA LYS A 154 -29.84 -6.78 -10.95
C LYS A 154 -29.64 -8.29 -10.83
N TYR A 155 -28.58 -8.71 -10.14
CA TYR A 155 -28.19 -10.13 -10.03
C TYR A 155 -28.30 -10.59 -8.59
N SER A 156 -28.85 -11.79 -8.36
CA SER A 156 -28.97 -12.39 -7.03
C SER A 156 -27.61 -12.82 -6.47
N ASP A 157 -26.67 -13.22 -7.33
CA ASP A 157 -25.31 -13.59 -6.95
C ASP A 157 -24.36 -12.42 -7.14
N LYS A 158 -23.68 -12.03 -6.05
CA LYS A 158 -22.75 -10.89 -6.04
C LYS A 158 -21.53 -11.10 -6.94
N PHE A 159 -21.03 -12.33 -7.03
CA PHE A 159 -19.87 -12.64 -7.87
C PHE A 159 -20.24 -12.52 -9.36
N VAL A 160 -21.41 -13.02 -9.74
CA VAL A 160 -21.95 -12.85 -11.09
C VAL A 160 -22.13 -11.37 -11.41
N ALA A 161 -22.75 -10.58 -10.50
CA ALA A 161 -22.92 -9.15 -10.67
C ALA A 161 -21.61 -8.42 -10.95
N LEU A 162 -20.57 -8.69 -10.15
CA LEU A 162 -19.25 -8.05 -10.27
C LEU A 162 -18.51 -8.52 -11.52
N THR A 163 -18.67 -9.79 -11.91
CA THR A 163 -18.10 -10.33 -13.15
C THR A 163 -18.72 -9.66 -14.37
N GLU A 164 -20.03 -9.49 -14.40
CA GLU A 164 -20.70 -8.79 -15.51
C GLU A 164 -20.33 -7.30 -15.56
N LEU A 165 -20.23 -6.64 -14.41
CA LEU A 165 -19.73 -5.26 -14.34
C LEU A 165 -18.30 -5.16 -14.86
N SER A 166 -17.42 -6.09 -14.51
CA SER A 166 -16.01 -6.06 -14.90
C SER A 166 -15.78 -6.15 -16.41
N LYS A 167 -16.70 -6.78 -17.16
CA LYS A 167 -16.66 -6.86 -18.63
C LYS A 167 -16.85 -5.49 -19.31
N GLN A 168 -17.40 -4.52 -18.60
CA GLN A 168 -17.60 -3.16 -19.11
C GLN A 168 -16.41 -2.23 -18.83
N LEU A 169 -15.44 -2.71 -18.06
CA LEU A 169 -14.23 -1.95 -17.69
C LEU A 169 -13.05 -2.23 -18.63
N ILE A 170 -13.23 -3.15 -19.57
CA ILE A 170 -12.30 -3.51 -20.63
C ILE A 170 -12.84 -2.95 -21.93
#